data_b6888043725c716d1ffc82eb84af46aa
#
_entry.id   b6888043725c716d1ffc82eb84af46aa
#
_cell.length_a   1.000
_cell.length_b   1.000
_cell.length_c   1.000
_cell.angle_alpha   90.00
_cell.angle_beta   90.00
_cell.angle_gamma   90.00
#
_symmetry.space_group_name_H-M   'P 1'
#
loop_
_entity.id
_entity.type
_entity.pdbx_description
1 polymer ?
#
loop_
_entity_poly.entity_id
_entity_poly.type
_entity_poly.pdbx_seq_one_letter_code
_entity_poly.pdbx_strand_id
1 'polypeptide(L)'
;MNRPVQKLVLISIVLFNVTAAHAGKTLDAVRQKDIISCGVNTGLAGFAQADAQGHWSGLDVDICKAVAAAVLGSAEKVRFVPLSAPQRFTALQSGEIDILSRNTTFTLTRDASLGLSQTVVTFYDGQGFMVPTQSGIKNAKQLKGATVCVQSGTTTEKNLSDFSKANNLGIKPIVFEKLEASNAAYFAARCKAYTTDASGLASIRSKEAKNPKDHLILTDLISKEPMGPMVRRGDDEWLAIVKWVIYGLIEAEEYALTSSNLEKLKNESTDPKILRMLGKSEDTGKLLGLDREWLSRALLSTGNYGEIFERNLGPQTAIGLKRGLNAQWTQGGLMYAIPIR
;
A
#
# COMPACT_ATOMS: atom_id res chain seq x y z
N MET A 1 13.57 85.91 -3.39
CA MET A 1 14.11 84.92 -2.43
C MET A 1 13.19 83.71 -2.46
N ASN A 2 13.49 82.75 -3.31
CA ASN A 2 12.69 81.49 -3.46
C ASN A 2 13.44 80.37 -2.75
N ARG A 3 12.81 79.77 -1.71
CA ARG A 3 13.31 78.57 -1.02
C ARG A 3 12.69 77.34 -1.70
N PRO A 4 13.49 76.35 -2.08
CA PRO A 4 12.94 75.08 -2.60
C PRO A 4 12.45 74.19 -1.44
N VAL A 5 11.23 73.72 -1.57
CA VAL A 5 10.61 72.70 -0.70
C VAL A 5 11.15 71.32 -1.09
N GLN A 6 11.98 70.75 -0.25
CA GLN A 6 12.41 69.35 -0.38
C GLN A 6 11.26 68.40 0.00
N LYS A 7 10.72 67.68 -0.96
CA LYS A 7 9.79 66.59 -0.72
C LYS A 7 10.55 65.36 -0.27
N LEU A 8 10.41 64.99 0.99
CA LEU A 8 10.89 63.72 1.54
C LEU A 8 9.97 62.61 1.06
N VAL A 9 10.46 61.73 0.18
CA VAL A 9 9.76 60.51 -0.21
C VAL A 9 10.14 59.42 0.77
N LEU A 10 9.22 59.07 1.69
CA LEU A 10 9.33 57.92 2.56
C LEU A 10 9.04 56.64 1.72
N ILE A 11 10.06 55.88 1.42
CA ILE A 11 9.93 54.55 0.84
C ILE A 11 9.69 53.58 2.00
N SER A 12 8.45 53.18 2.17
CA SER A 12 8.06 52.11 3.09
C SER A 12 8.52 50.75 2.47
N ILE A 13 9.60 50.21 2.99
CA ILE A 13 10.01 48.82 2.67
C ILE A 13 9.07 47.88 3.41
N VAL A 14 8.12 47.32 2.67
CA VAL A 14 7.28 46.22 3.17
C VAL A 14 8.16 44.96 3.10
N LEU A 15 8.72 44.57 4.22
CA LEU A 15 9.35 43.25 4.40
C LEU A 15 8.25 42.18 4.28
N PHE A 16 8.13 41.60 3.08
CA PHE A 16 7.43 40.32 2.91
C PHE A 16 8.24 39.27 3.68
N ASN A 17 7.80 38.95 4.88
CA ASN A 17 8.19 37.70 5.52
C ASN A 17 7.61 36.57 4.66
N VAL A 18 8.40 36.07 3.72
CA VAL A 18 8.18 34.78 3.08
C VAL A 18 8.40 33.76 4.19
N THR A 19 7.32 33.44 4.91
CA THR A 19 7.27 32.20 5.69
C THR A 19 7.51 31.12 4.66
N ALA A 20 8.73 30.60 4.62
CA ALA A 20 9.00 29.34 3.95
C ALA A 20 7.96 28.37 4.54
N ALA A 21 6.94 28.03 3.73
CA ALA A 21 6.07 26.93 4.05
C ALA A 21 7.04 25.76 4.19
N HIS A 22 7.29 25.33 5.41
CA HIS A 22 7.99 24.08 5.68
C HIS A 22 7.01 23.04 5.18
N ALA A 23 7.16 22.69 3.88
CA ALA A 23 6.42 21.61 3.27
C ALA A 23 6.82 20.33 4.03
N GLY A 24 5.86 19.75 4.74
CA GLY A 24 5.95 18.40 5.19
C GLY A 24 6.72 18.18 6.49
N LYS A 25 6.02 18.26 7.57
CA LYS A 25 6.51 17.66 8.81
C LYS A 25 5.48 16.66 9.32
N THR A 26 5.15 15.67 8.46
CA THR A 26 4.29 14.58 8.89
C THR A 26 4.92 13.85 10.08
N LEU A 27 6.25 13.71 10.10
CA LEU A 27 6.96 13.13 11.24
C LEU A 27 6.71 13.90 12.54
N ASP A 28 6.83 15.23 12.53
CA ASP A 28 6.58 16.08 13.72
C ASP A 28 5.12 15.96 14.17
N ALA A 29 4.18 16.03 13.21
CA ALA A 29 2.76 15.91 13.53
C ALA A 29 2.38 14.53 14.09
N VAL A 30 2.96 13.46 13.54
CA VAL A 30 2.77 12.09 14.01
C VAL A 30 3.33 11.92 15.44
N ARG A 31 4.52 12.46 15.70
CA ARG A 31 5.12 12.44 17.05
C ARG A 31 4.31 13.24 18.06
N GLN A 32 3.82 14.42 17.67
CA GLN A 32 2.99 15.24 18.54
C GLN A 32 1.66 14.57 18.90
N LYS A 33 1.03 13.88 17.91
CA LYS A 33 -0.22 13.14 18.12
C LYS A 33 -0.01 11.77 18.76
N ASP A 34 1.22 11.28 18.78
CA ASP A 34 1.62 9.95 19.21
C ASP A 34 0.84 8.80 18.51
N ILE A 35 0.42 9.03 17.28
CA ILE A 35 -0.35 8.06 16.47
C ILE A 35 -0.19 8.35 14.97
N ILE A 36 -0.12 7.26 14.16
CA ILE A 36 -0.17 7.32 12.69
C ILE A 36 -1.60 7.05 12.23
N SER A 37 -2.14 7.88 11.34
CA SER A 37 -3.39 7.61 10.65
C SER A 37 -3.11 6.91 9.34
N CYS A 38 -3.52 5.63 9.23
CA CYS A 38 -3.29 4.78 8.08
C CYS A 38 -4.60 4.53 7.33
N GLY A 39 -4.68 4.98 6.06
CA GLY A 39 -5.80 4.68 5.17
C GLY A 39 -5.70 3.26 4.61
N VAL A 40 -6.73 2.46 4.84
CA VAL A 40 -6.79 1.05 4.48
C VAL A 40 -8.04 0.71 3.68
N ASN A 41 -8.11 -0.51 3.13
CA ASN A 41 -9.31 -1.02 2.47
C ASN A 41 -10.45 -1.21 3.48
N THR A 42 -11.71 -1.11 3.02
CA THR A 42 -12.92 -1.28 3.86
C THR A 42 -13.12 -2.71 4.36
N GLY A 43 -12.45 -3.71 3.75
CA GLY A 43 -12.60 -5.10 4.17
C GLY A 43 -12.09 -6.13 3.16
N LEU A 44 -10.84 -6.02 2.71
CA LEU A 44 -10.20 -6.99 1.80
C LEU A 44 -9.32 -7.97 2.61
N ALA A 45 -9.78 -9.20 2.75
CA ALA A 45 -9.08 -10.24 3.51
C ALA A 45 -7.62 -10.41 3.04
N GLY A 46 -6.69 -10.56 3.98
CA GLY A 46 -5.25 -10.67 3.72
C GLY A 46 -4.53 -9.36 3.40
N PHE A 47 -5.25 -8.30 3.01
CA PHE A 47 -4.68 -6.95 2.81
C PHE A 47 -5.05 -6.00 3.95
N ALA A 48 -6.33 -5.77 4.18
CA ALA A 48 -6.81 -5.00 5.31
C ALA A 48 -8.23 -5.43 5.67
N GLN A 49 -8.41 -5.97 6.87
CA GLN A 49 -9.69 -6.41 7.38
C GLN A 49 -9.74 -6.27 8.89
N ALA A 50 -10.85 -5.71 9.41
CA ALA A 50 -11.17 -5.75 10.82
C ALA A 50 -11.92 -7.04 11.17
N ASP A 51 -11.63 -7.59 12.35
CA ASP A 51 -12.45 -8.64 12.97
C ASP A 51 -13.68 -8.05 13.68
N ALA A 52 -14.47 -8.91 14.32
CA ALA A 52 -15.67 -8.50 15.05
C ALA A 52 -15.36 -7.63 16.29
N GLN A 53 -14.15 -7.66 16.79
CA GLN A 53 -13.64 -6.86 17.91
C GLN A 53 -13.01 -5.54 17.47
N GLY A 54 -12.89 -5.32 16.14
CA GLY A 54 -12.27 -4.12 15.57
C GLY A 54 -10.75 -4.21 15.41
N HIS A 55 -10.13 -5.37 15.64
CA HIS A 55 -8.70 -5.55 15.40
C HIS A 55 -8.43 -5.73 13.91
N TRP A 56 -7.50 -4.93 13.40
CA TRP A 56 -7.11 -4.95 12.00
C TRP A 56 -5.97 -5.93 11.72
N SER A 57 -6.05 -6.65 10.60
CA SER A 57 -5.04 -7.57 10.10
C SER A 57 -4.91 -7.48 8.58
N GLY A 58 -3.76 -7.90 8.04
CA GLY A 58 -3.46 -7.92 6.62
C GLY A 58 -2.11 -7.30 6.27
N LEU A 59 -1.63 -7.53 5.04
CA LEU A 59 -0.34 -7.04 4.55
C LEU A 59 -0.25 -5.50 4.62
N ASP A 60 -1.28 -4.79 4.17
CA ASP A 60 -1.33 -3.32 4.21
C ASP A 60 -1.36 -2.78 5.66
N VAL A 61 -2.01 -3.51 6.56
CA VAL A 61 -2.08 -3.22 7.99
C VAL A 61 -0.71 -3.39 8.65
N ASP A 62 -0.04 -4.52 8.39
CA ASP A 62 1.27 -4.83 8.97
C ASP A 62 2.34 -3.82 8.53
N ILE A 63 2.28 -3.32 7.30
CA ILE A 63 3.17 -2.23 6.85
C ILE A 63 2.96 -0.97 7.68
N CYS A 64 1.72 -0.55 7.94
CA CYS A 64 1.48 0.62 8.80
C CYS A 64 1.92 0.37 10.25
N LYS A 65 1.72 -0.83 10.78
CA LYS A 65 2.21 -1.24 12.10
C LYS A 65 3.73 -1.18 12.18
N ALA A 66 4.43 -1.66 11.14
CA ALA A 66 5.90 -1.58 11.06
C ALA A 66 6.40 -0.13 11.08
N VAL A 67 5.75 0.77 10.32
CA VAL A 67 6.10 2.19 10.33
C VAL A 67 5.84 2.82 11.70
N ALA A 68 4.72 2.49 12.37
CA ALA A 68 4.43 2.99 13.71
C ALA A 68 5.44 2.49 14.74
N ALA A 69 5.81 1.22 14.69
CA ALA A 69 6.85 0.66 15.56
C ALA A 69 8.20 1.34 15.35
N ALA A 70 8.57 1.62 14.09
CA ALA A 70 9.82 2.32 13.76
C ALA A 70 9.83 3.77 14.28
N VAL A 71 8.73 4.51 14.12
CA VAL A 71 8.65 5.96 14.37
C VAL A 71 8.27 6.27 15.82
N LEU A 72 7.30 5.54 16.38
CA LEU A 72 6.67 5.80 17.68
C LEU A 72 6.95 4.73 18.74
N GLY A 73 7.77 3.74 18.41
CA GLY A 73 8.17 2.68 19.35
C GLY A 73 7.13 1.58 19.59
N SER A 74 5.95 1.65 18.96
CA SER A 74 4.88 0.64 19.16
C SER A 74 4.03 0.49 17.89
N ALA A 75 3.77 -0.76 17.51
CA ALA A 75 2.88 -1.12 16.41
C ALA A 75 1.40 -0.80 16.69
N GLU A 76 1.04 -0.59 17.95
CA GLU A 76 -0.33 -0.26 18.36
C GLU A 76 -0.68 1.23 18.18
N LYS A 77 0.34 2.07 17.93
CA LYS A 77 0.15 3.51 17.68
C LYS A 77 -0.28 3.82 16.25
N VAL A 78 -1.28 3.07 15.76
CA VAL A 78 -1.90 3.24 14.44
C VAL A 78 -3.41 3.36 14.59
N ARG A 79 -3.97 4.39 13.96
CA ARG A 79 -5.40 4.51 13.71
C ARG A 79 -5.69 4.12 12.27
N PHE A 80 -6.39 3.03 12.06
CA PHE A 80 -6.82 2.60 10.74
C PHE A 80 -8.08 3.35 10.31
N VAL A 81 -8.03 3.92 9.09
CA VAL A 81 -9.14 4.66 8.48
C VAL A 81 -9.60 3.89 7.24
N PRO A 82 -10.73 3.18 7.30
CA PRO A 82 -11.25 2.46 6.15
C PRO A 82 -11.78 3.43 5.09
N LEU A 83 -11.27 3.32 3.86
CA LEU A 83 -11.57 4.21 2.75
C LEU A 83 -12.05 3.43 1.53
N SER A 84 -13.07 3.95 0.85
CA SER A 84 -13.45 3.44 -0.47
C SER A 84 -12.38 3.79 -1.53
N ALA A 85 -12.44 3.15 -2.69
CA ALA A 85 -11.46 3.42 -3.75
C ALA A 85 -11.50 4.88 -4.24
N PRO A 86 -12.66 5.56 -4.41
CA PRO A 86 -12.70 6.98 -4.76
C PRO A 86 -12.18 7.91 -3.66
N GLN A 87 -12.42 7.61 -2.37
CA GLN A 87 -12.10 8.51 -1.25
C GLN A 87 -10.61 8.54 -0.87
N ARG A 88 -9.87 7.46 -1.13
CA ARG A 88 -8.51 7.24 -0.59
C ARG A 88 -7.51 8.35 -0.91
N PHE A 89 -7.57 8.91 -2.13
CA PHE A 89 -6.62 9.94 -2.54
C PHE A 89 -6.92 11.29 -1.90
N THR A 90 -8.19 11.65 -1.81
CA THR A 90 -8.62 12.89 -1.15
C THR A 90 -8.29 12.87 0.33
N ALA A 91 -8.48 11.74 1.02
CA ALA A 91 -8.12 11.58 2.42
C ALA A 91 -6.60 11.75 2.66
N LEU A 92 -5.75 11.25 1.74
CA LEU A 92 -4.31 11.46 1.84
C LEU A 92 -3.92 12.91 1.53
N GLN A 93 -4.51 13.52 0.50
CA GLN A 93 -4.25 14.90 0.11
C GLN A 93 -4.63 15.90 1.21
N SER A 94 -5.77 15.70 1.87
CA SER A 94 -6.28 16.57 2.95
C SER A 94 -5.52 16.44 4.28
N GLY A 95 -4.71 15.38 4.44
CA GLY A 95 -4.02 15.09 5.70
C GLY A 95 -4.90 14.37 6.74
N GLU A 96 -6.05 13.85 6.35
CA GLU A 96 -6.86 12.96 7.19
C GLU A 96 -6.09 11.68 7.55
N ILE A 97 -5.26 11.20 6.62
CA ILE A 97 -4.35 10.10 6.82
C ILE A 97 -2.90 10.50 6.51
N ASP A 98 -1.95 9.85 7.17
CA ASP A 98 -0.52 10.09 7.02
C ASP A 98 0.11 9.14 6.01
N ILE A 99 -0.43 7.94 5.89
CA ILE A 99 -0.04 6.89 4.93
C ILE A 99 -1.31 6.32 4.31
N LEU A 100 -1.29 6.09 3.00
CA LEU A 100 -2.29 5.29 2.31
C LEU A 100 -1.69 3.92 2.00
N SER A 101 -2.01 2.90 2.78
CA SER A 101 -1.64 1.49 2.55
C SER A 101 -2.92 0.70 2.27
N ARG A 102 -3.30 0.63 0.98
CA ARG A 102 -4.62 0.18 0.54
C ARG A 102 -4.57 -0.43 -0.85
N ASN A 103 -3.86 -1.53 -1.03
CA ASN A 103 -3.75 -2.22 -2.33
C ASN A 103 -3.82 -1.21 -3.51
N THR A 104 -2.96 -0.18 -3.47
CA THR A 104 -3.02 0.94 -4.41
C THR A 104 -1.95 0.80 -5.48
N THR A 105 -2.37 0.58 -6.72
CA THR A 105 -1.49 0.46 -7.88
C THR A 105 -0.75 1.76 -8.16
N PHE A 106 0.54 1.68 -8.39
CA PHE A 106 1.36 2.78 -8.84
C PHE A 106 1.12 3.05 -10.33
N THR A 107 0.83 4.30 -10.67
CA THR A 107 0.63 4.75 -12.07
C THR A 107 1.19 6.15 -12.26
N LEU A 108 1.55 6.47 -13.51
CA LEU A 108 1.99 7.83 -13.87
C LEU A 108 0.98 8.90 -13.43
N THR A 109 -0.32 8.68 -13.69
CA THR A 109 -1.37 9.64 -13.32
C THR A 109 -1.42 9.86 -11.81
N ARG A 110 -1.40 8.79 -11.01
CA ARG A 110 -1.43 8.88 -9.55
C ARG A 110 -0.19 9.57 -8.99
N ASP A 111 0.96 9.32 -9.57
CA ASP A 111 2.22 9.97 -9.18
C ASP A 111 2.26 11.43 -9.65
N ALA A 112 2.08 11.69 -10.95
CA ALA A 112 2.36 12.99 -11.53
C ALA A 112 1.27 14.04 -11.27
N SER A 113 -0.02 13.63 -11.16
CA SER A 113 -1.14 14.59 -11.15
C SER A 113 -1.89 14.73 -9.82
N LEU A 114 -1.74 13.79 -8.89
CA LEU A 114 -2.50 13.81 -7.63
C LEU A 114 -1.75 14.44 -6.45
N GLY A 115 -0.51 14.95 -6.64
CA GLY A 115 0.28 15.50 -5.54
C GLY A 115 0.64 14.45 -4.47
N LEU A 116 0.81 13.19 -4.90
CA LEU A 116 1.17 12.06 -4.06
C LEU A 116 2.53 11.50 -4.47
N SER A 117 3.21 10.84 -3.56
CA SER A 117 4.46 10.14 -3.82
C SER A 117 4.29 8.64 -3.57
N GLN A 118 4.72 7.85 -4.54
CA GLN A 118 4.79 6.39 -4.44
C GLN A 118 6.01 6.00 -3.59
N THR A 119 5.85 5.02 -2.72
CA THR A 119 6.95 4.56 -1.86
C THR A 119 7.71 3.40 -2.48
N VAL A 120 7.40 2.19 -2.06
CA VAL A 120 7.97 0.92 -2.55
C VAL A 120 6.83 0.01 -2.98
N VAL A 121 7.03 -0.77 -4.04
CA VAL A 121 6.07 -1.81 -4.41
C VAL A 121 6.11 -2.90 -3.34
N THR A 122 4.98 -3.09 -2.67
CA THR A 122 4.82 -4.11 -1.63
C THR A 122 4.08 -5.35 -2.12
N PHE A 123 3.46 -5.27 -3.29
CA PHE A 123 2.81 -6.43 -3.91
C PHE A 123 2.73 -6.25 -5.44
N TYR A 124 3.27 -7.20 -6.17
CA TYR A 124 3.16 -7.30 -7.63
C TYR A 124 1.96 -8.14 -7.99
N ASP A 125 0.99 -7.56 -8.69
CA ASP A 125 -0.26 -8.21 -9.11
C ASP A 125 -0.59 -7.91 -10.59
N GLY A 126 -1.71 -8.38 -11.01
CA GLY A 126 -2.34 -8.10 -12.30
C GLY A 126 -3.86 -8.21 -12.17
N GLN A 127 -4.59 -7.51 -13.03
CA GLN A 127 -6.04 -7.60 -13.09
C GLN A 127 -6.48 -8.89 -13.74
N GLY A 128 -7.37 -9.63 -13.05
CA GLY A 128 -7.98 -10.87 -13.51
C GLY A 128 -9.50 -10.81 -13.58
N PHE A 129 -10.09 -11.98 -13.81
CA PHE A 129 -11.54 -12.15 -13.82
C PHE A 129 -11.93 -13.37 -12.97
N MET A 130 -13.00 -13.25 -12.22
CA MET A 130 -13.66 -14.36 -11.54
C MET A 130 -15.01 -14.61 -12.19
N VAL A 131 -15.32 -15.89 -12.47
CA VAL A 131 -16.56 -16.32 -13.11
C VAL A 131 -17.14 -17.52 -12.36
N PRO A 132 -18.46 -17.76 -12.41
CA PRO A 132 -19.03 -19.02 -11.93
C PRO A 132 -18.44 -20.20 -12.73
N THR A 133 -18.00 -21.26 -12.03
CA THR A 133 -17.41 -22.46 -12.65
C THR A 133 -18.36 -23.07 -13.68
N GLN A 134 -19.65 -23.09 -13.39
CA GLN A 134 -20.71 -23.58 -14.28
C GLN A 134 -20.90 -22.77 -15.56
N SER A 135 -20.31 -21.56 -15.66
CA SER A 135 -20.40 -20.73 -16.88
C SER A 135 -19.64 -21.32 -18.07
N GLY A 136 -18.70 -22.24 -17.80
CA GLY A 136 -17.81 -22.82 -18.83
C GLY A 136 -16.79 -21.86 -19.43
N ILE A 137 -16.72 -20.59 -18.95
CA ILE A 137 -15.75 -19.58 -19.38
C ILE A 137 -14.38 -19.95 -18.84
N LYS A 138 -13.37 -20.03 -19.74
CA LYS A 138 -12.01 -20.43 -19.41
C LYS A 138 -10.95 -19.35 -19.65
N ASN A 139 -11.30 -18.28 -20.41
CA ASN A 139 -10.39 -17.18 -20.69
C ASN A 139 -11.17 -15.86 -20.85
N ALA A 140 -10.45 -14.75 -20.70
CA ALA A 140 -11.04 -13.40 -20.67
C ALA A 140 -11.71 -13.00 -22.00
N LYS A 141 -11.29 -13.54 -23.16
CA LYS A 141 -11.90 -13.23 -24.46
C LYS A 141 -13.30 -13.83 -24.61
N GLN A 142 -13.61 -14.87 -23.85
CA GLN A 142 -14.96 -15.46 -23.83
C GLN A 142 -16.00 -14.61 -23.10
N LEU A 143 -15.58 -13.48 -22.49
CA LEU A 143 -16.47 -12.49 -21.86
C LEU A 143 -17.13 -11.54 -22.87
N LYS A 144 -17.14 -11.86 -24.17
CA LYS A 144 -17.80 -11.06 -25.21
C LYS A 144 -19.27 -10.81 -24.88
N GLY A 145 -19.66 -9.53 -24.83
CA GLY A 145 -21.04 -9.10 -24.48
C GLY A 145 -21.45 -9.30 -23.03
N ALA A 146 -20.56 -9.84 -22.17
CA ALA A 146 -20.89 -10.14 -20.79
C ALA A 146 -21.04 -8.88 -19.94
N THR A 147 -21.88 -8.97 -18.90
CA THR A 147 -21.89 -8.01 -17.79
C THR A 147 -20.76 -8.32 -16.82
N VAL A 148 -19.96 -7.31 -16.45
CA VAL A 148 -18.82 -7.47 -15.55
C VAL A 148 -18.91 -6.47 -14.42
N CYS A 149 -18.96 -6.95 -13.16
CA CYS A 149 -18.89 -6.12 -11.96
C CYS A 149 -17.48 -5.54 -11.81
N VAL A 150 -17.39 -4.25 -11.49
CA VAL A 150 -16.13 -3.54 -11.27
C VAL A 150 -16.33 -2.38 -10.30
N GLN A 151 -15.29 -2.04 -9.54
CA GLN A 151 -15.35 -0.92 -8.60
C GLN A 151 -14.85 0.38 -9.27
N SER A 152 -15.60 1.49 -9.08
CA SER A 152 -15.22 2.81 -9.58
C SER A 152 -13.95 3.38 -8.92
N GLY A 153 -13.28 4.28 -9.61
CA GLY A 153 -12.06 4.94 -9.10
C GLY A 153 -10.84 4.03 -9.01
N THR A 154 -10.86 2.90 -9.72
CA THR A 154 -9.79 1.92 -9.78
C THR A 154 -9.07 1.92 -11.13
N THR A 155 -7.85 1.38 -11.18
CA THR A 155 -7.17 1.04 -12.43
C THR A 155 -7.95 -0.01 -13.19
N THR A 156 -8.58 -0.93 -12.47
CA THR A 156 -9.30 -2.07 -13.05
C THR A 156 -10.56 -1.67 -13.82
N GLU A 157 -11.23 -0.57 -13.44
CA GLU A 157 -12.33 0.00 -14.23
C GLU A 157 -11.83 0.49 -15.60
N LYS A 158 -10.71 1.23 -15.61
CA LYS A 158 -10.11 1.72 -16.86
C LYS A 158 -9.58 0.59 -17.73
N ASN A 159 -8.83 -0.32 -17.16
CA ASN A 159 -8.23 -1.46 -17.86
C ASN A 159 -9.32 -2.36 -18.49
N LEU A 160 -10.45 -2.57 -17.81
CA LEU A 160 -11.59 -3.31 -18.34
C LEU A 160 -12.11 -2.67 -19.65
N SER A 161 -12.26 -1.34 -19.65
CA SER A 161 -12.68 -0.60 -20.83
C SER A 161 -11.68 -0.73 -21.97
N ASP A 162 -10.41 -0.55 -21.69
CA ASP A 162 -9.33 -0.62 -22.68
C ASP A 162 -9.22 -2.05 -23.27
N PHE A 163 -9.26 -3.08 -22.41
CA PHE A 163 -9.24 -4.48 -22.82
C PHE A 163 -10.44 -4.85 -23.70
N SER A 164 -11.65 -4.40 -23.32
CA SER A 164 -12.87 -4.65 -24.08
C SER A 164 -12.81 -4.03 -25.47
N LYS A 165 -12.32 -2.78 -25.58
CA LYS A 165 -12.15 -2.08 -26.86
C LYS A 165 -11.08 -2.73 -27.73
N ALA A 166 -9.89 -2.99 -27.19
CA ALA A 166 -8.77 -3.57 -27.93
C ALA A 166 -9.07 -4.95 -28.52
N ASN A 167 -9.96 -5.71 -27.89
CA ASN A 167 -10.35 -7.05 -28.32
C ASN A 167 -11.76 -7.12 -28.96
N ASN A 168 -12.45 -6.00 -29.17
CA ASN A 168 -13.81 -5.92 -29.73
C ASN A 168 -14.82 -6.80 -28.99
N LEU A 169 -14.76 -6.82 -27.65
CA LEU A 169 -15.56 -7.73 -26.82
C LEU A 169 -16.95 -7.17 -26.48
N GLY A 170 -17.15 -5.86 -26.50
CA GLY A 170 -18.43 -5.26 -26.13
C GLY A 170 -18.85 -5.61 -24.69
N ILE A 171 -17.90 -5.73 -23.77
CA ILE A 171 -18.17 -5.98 -22.35
C ILE A 171 -19.01 -4.82 -21.79
N LYS A 172 -19.98 -5.16 -20.94
CA LYS A 172 -20.90 -4.21 -20.29
C LYS A 172 -20.49 -4.09 -18.82
N PRO A 173 -19.71 -3.05 -18.41
CA PRO A 173 -19.35 -2.86 -17.01
C PRO A 173 -20.58 -2.50 -16.16
N ILE A 174 -20.71 -3.11 -15.01
CA ILE A 174 -21.62 -2.70 -13.93
C ILE A 174 -20.77 -2.14 -12.82
N VAL A 175 -20.80 -0.82 -12.65
CA VAL A 175 -19.87 -0.08 -11.80
C VAL A 175 -20.48 0.15 -10.42
N PHE A 176 -19.69 -0.12 -9.37
CA PHE A 176 -20.07 0.08 -7.97
C PHE A 176 -19.05 0.97 -7.27
N GLU A 177 -19.49 1.87 -6.41
CA GLU A 177 -18.60 2.69 -5.59
C GLU A 177 -18.01 1.87 -4.43
N LYS A 178 -18.86 1.07 -3.76
CA LYS A 178 -18.48 0.28 -2.58
C LYS A 178 -18.08 -1.14 -2.98
N LEU A 179 -17.00 -1.64 -2.37
CA LEU A 179 -16.50 -3.00 -2.57
C LEU A 179 -17.57 -4.03 -2.24
N GLU A 180 -18.24 -3.87 -1.10
CA GLU A 180 -19.25 -4.79 -0.60
C GLU A 180 -20.46 -4.89 -1.55
N ALA A 181 -20.85 -3.76 -2.18
CA ALA A 181 -21.93 -3.74 -3.16
C ALA A 181 -21.55 -4.48 -4.46
N SER A 182 -20.28 -4.34 -4.90
CA SER A 182 -19.75 -5.08 -6.04
C SER A 182 -19.72 -6.58 -5.77
N ASN A 183 -19.25 -6.99 -4.59
CA ASN A 183 -19.22 -8.38 -4.14
C ASN A 183 -20.63 -8.98 -4.12
N ALA A 184 -21.56 -8.31 -3.42
CA ALA A 184 -22.94 -8.76 -3.31
C ALA A 184 -23.62 -8.90 -4.68
N ALA A 185 -23.39 -7.96 -5.61
CA ALA A 185 -23.95 -8.02 -6.95
C ALA A 185 -23.43 -9.22 -7.76
N TYR A 186 -22.13 -9.53 -7.66
CA TYR A 186 -21.56 -10.70 -8.33
C TYR A 186 -22.12 -12.00 -7.76
N PHE A 187 -22.10 -12.18 -6.44
CA PHE A 187 -22.60 -13.40 -5.80
C PHE A 187 -24.13 -13.57 -5.92
N ALA A 188 -24.87 -12.49 -6.16
CA ALA A 188 -26.28 -12.51 -6.53
C ALA A 188 -26.53 -12.73 -8.05
N ALA A 189 -25.48 -13.08 -8.82
CA ALA A 189 -25.53 -13.34 -10.25
C ALA A 189 -26.03 -12.16 -11.12
N ARG A 190 -25.92 -10.90 -10.61
CA ARG A 190 -26.22 -9.69 -11.39
C ARG A 190 -25.17 -9.40 -12.48
N CYS A 191 -23.93 -9.91 -12.29
CA CYS A 191 -22.85 -9.86 -13.25
C CYS A 191 -22.43 -11.28 -13.64
N LYS A 192 -22.08 -11.47 -14.92
CA LYS A 192 -21.54 -12.75 -15.42
C LYS A 192 -20.11 -12.99 -15.00
N ALA A 193 -19.36 -11.92 -14.71
CA ALA A 193 -18.01 -11.96 -14.20
C ALA A 193 -17.76 -10.82 -13.21
N TYR A 194 -16.70 -10.97 -12.41
CA TYR A 194 -16.17 -9.93 -11.56
C TYR A 194 -14.71 -9.67 -11.92
N THR A 195 -14.28 -8.41 -11.95
CA THR A 195 -12.91 -8.05 -12.26
C THR A 195 -12.33 -7.10 -11.19
N THR A 196 -11.16 -7.43 -10.72
CA THR A 196 -10.24 -6.64 -9.88
C THR A 196 -8.86 -7.30 -9.94
N ASP A 197 -7.93 -6.88 -9.08
CA ASP A 197 -6.62 -7.53 -8.91
C ASP A 197 -6.81 -9.03 -8.61
N ALA A 198 -5.97 -9.89 -9.17
CA ALA A 198 -6.10 -11.35 -9.02
C ALA A 198 -6.03 -11.79 -7.55
N SER A 199 -5.16 -11.17 -6.75
CA SER A 199 -5.11 -11.39 -5.31
C SER A 199 -6.39 -10.95 -4.60
N GLY A 200 -6.98 -9.83 -5.04
CA GLY A 200 -8.27 -9.35 -4.55
C GLY A 200 -9.41 -10.32 -4.87
N LEU A 201 -9.41 -10.91 -6.08
CA LEU A 201 -10.39 -11.96 -6.44
C LEU A 201 -10.23 -13.19 -5.55
N ALA A 202 -9.00 -13.61 -5.25
CA ALA A 202 -8.72 -14.72 -4.36
C ALA A 202 -9.23 -14.43 -2.93
N SER A 203 -8.98 -13.23 -2.42
CA SER A 203 -9.49 -12.76 -1.12
C SER A 203 -11.01 -12.77 -1.06
N ILE A 204 -11.68 -12.18 -2.05
CA ILE A 204 -13.14 -12.11 -2.13
C ILE A 204 -13.75 -13.51 -2.23
N ARG A 205 -13.16 -14.36 -3.09
CA ARG A 205 -13.61 -15.75 -3.24
C ARG A 205 -13.51 -16.54 -1.92
N SER A 206 -12.38 -16.39 -1.21
CA SER A 206 -12.15 -17.13 0.03
C SER A 206 -13.10 -16.72 1.16
N LYS A 207 -13.48 -15.44 1.20
CA LYS A 207 -14.27 -14.86 2.28
C LYS A 207 -15.78 -14.84 2.00
N GLU A 208 -16.18 -14.49 0.78
CA GLU A 208 -17.56 -14.16 0.45
C GLU A 208 -18.31 -15.32 -0.24
N ALA A 209 -17.59 -16.23 -0.93
CA ALA A 209 -18.22 -17.34 -1.60
C ALA A 209 -18.71 -18.39 -0.60
N LYS A 210 -19.97 -18.81 -0.72
CA LYS A 210 -20.52 -19.95 0.07
C LYS A 210 -19.69 -21.22 -0.15
N ASN A 211 -19.30 -21.47 -1.40
CA ASN A 211 -18.36 -22.52 -1.78
C ASN A 211 -17.35 -21.92 -2.78
N PRO A 212 -16.08 -21.73 -2.38
CA PRO A 212 -15.06 -21.16 -3.26
C PRO A 212 -14.84 -21.93 -4.57
N LYS A 213 -15.13 -23.25 -4.60
CA LYS A 213 -14.99 -24.09 -5.81
C LYS A 213 -16.00 -23.78 -6.90
N ASP A 214 -17.09 -23.09 -6.57
CA ASP A 214 -18.12 -22.69 -7.54
C ASP A 214 -17.69 -21.45 -8.34
N HIS A 215 -16.53 -20.86 -8.03
CA HIS A 215 -16.00 -19.67 -8.67
C HIS A 215 -14.58 -19.90 -9.16
N LEU A 216 -14.37 -19.75 -10.47
CA LEU A 216 -13.06 -19.85 -11.12
C LEU A 216 -12.46 -18.47 -11.30
N ILE A 217 -11.22 -18.28 -10.84
CA ILE A 217 -10.39 -17.14 -11.22
C ILE A 217 -9.64 -17.56 -12.47
N LEU A 218 -9.84 -16.80 -13.56
CA LEU A 218 -9.17 -17.07 -14.84
C LEU A 218 -7.68 -16.78 -14.72
N THR A 219 -6.88 -17.51 -15.50
CA THR A 219 -5.41 -17.35 -15.51
C THR A 219 -4.94 -16.13 -16.29
N ASP A 220 -5.81 -15.55 -17.12
CA ASP A 220 -5.49 -14.34 -17.90
C ASP A 220 -5.34 -13.14 -16.97
N LEU A 221 -4.21 -12.45 -17.07
CA LEU A 221 -4.00 -11.13 -16.48
C LEU A 221 -3.99 -10.09 -17.60
N ILE A 222 -4.81 -9.06 -17.47
CA ILE A 222 -4.97 -8.04 -18.52
C ILE A 222 -4.21 -6.74 -18.23
N SER A 223 -3.54 -6.66 -17.08
CA SER A 223 -2.71 -5.50 -16.69
C SER A 223 -1.56 -5.92 -15.78
N LYS A 224 -0.68 -4.96 -15.49
CA LYS A 224 0.30 -4.99 -14.39
C LYS A 224 -0.20 -4.07 -13.29
N GLU A 225 -0.25 -4.57 -12.08
CA GLU A 225 -0.71 -3.83 -10.90
C GLU A 225 0.39 -3.85 -9.80
N PRO A 226 1.46 -3.01 -9.96
CA PRO A 226 2.44 -2.84 -8.89
C PRO A 226 1.81 -2.00 -7.78
N MET A 227 1.50 -2.64 -6.66
CA MET A 227 0.80 -2.01 -5.54
C MET A 227 1.76 -1.66 -4.41
N GLY A 228 1.47 -0.57 -3.72
CA GLY A 228 2.24 -0.15 -2.55
C GLY A 228 1.67 1.08 -1.87
N PRO A 229 2.22 1.44 -0.70
CA PRO A 229 1.80 2.62 0.02
C PRO A 229 2.14 3.91 -0.70
N MET A 230 1.34 4.94 -0.43
CA MET A 230 1.56 6.31 -0.89
C MET A 230 1.56 7.28 0.29
N VAL A 231 2.30 8.38 0.12
CA VAL A 231 2.34 9.51 1.05
C VAL A 231 2.09 10.82 0.28
N ARG A 232 1.86 11.92 0.98
CA ARG A 232 1.76 13.24 0.35
C ARG A 232 3.09 13.63 -0.30
N ARG A 233 3.02 14.27 -1.45
CA ARG A 233 4.20 14.83 -2.13
C ARG A 233 4.71 16.07 -1.38
N GLY A 234 6.03 16.27 -1.44
CA GLY A 234 6.70 17.43 -0.80
C GLY A 234 7.04 17.19 0.67
N ASP A 235 6.90 15.96 1.16
CA ASP A 235 7.39 15.50 2.46
C ASP A 235 8.42 14.39 2.25
N ASP A 236 9.61 14.79 1.83
CA ASP A 236 10.68 13.85 1.44
C ASP A 236 11.22 13.07 2.64
N GLU A 237 11.18 13.66 3.85
CA GLU A 237 11.56 13.00 5.08
C GLU A 237 10.59 11.86 5.40
N TRP A 238 9.27 12.12 5.36
CA TRP A 238 8.26 11.09 5.60
C TRP A 238 8.27 10.01 4.52
N LEU A 239 8.44 10.41 3.26
CA LEU A 239 8.63 9.48 2.14
C LEU A 239 9.83 8.56 2.38
N ALA A 240 10.97 9.12 2.79
CA ALA A 240 12.17 8.35 3.09
C ALA A 240 11.93 7.36 4.23
N ILE A 241 11.31 7.78 5.32
CA ILE A 241 10.99 6.90 6.47
C ILE A 241 10.16 5.70 6.01
N VAL A 242 9.02 5.94 5.34
CA VAL A 242 8.13 4.86 4.90
C VAL A 242 8.84 3.92 3.92
N LYS A 243 9.60 4.46 2.96
CA LYS A 243 10.41 3.66 2.02
C LYS A 243 11.42 2.77 2.74
N TRP A 244 12.20 3.35 3.64
CA TRP A 244 13.28 2.61 4.30
C TRP A 244 12.76 1.57 5.30
N VAL A 245 11.60 1.82 5.94
CA VAL A 245 10.94 0.77 6.73
C VAL A 245 10.58 -0.42 5.83
N ILE A 246 9.95 -0.18 4.68
CA ILE A 246 9.56 -1.26 3.77
C ILE A 246 10.80 -1.99 3.20
N TYR A 247 11.83 -1.25 2.76
CA TYR A 247 13.08 -1.88 2.31
C TYR A 247 13.74 -2.69 3.42
N GLY A 248 13.70 -2.19 4.66
CA GLY A 248 14.21 -2.93 5.82
C GLY A 248 13.48 -4.25 6.06
N LEU A 249 12.15 -4.28 5.89
CA LEU A 249 11.39 -5.54 5.99
C LEU A 249 11.77 -6.53 4.87
N ILE A 250 11.98 -6.05 3.65
CA ILE A 250 12.36 -6.87 2.49
C ILE A 250 13.80 -7.39 2.64
N GLU A 251 14.74 -6.51 3.02
CA GLU A 251 16.15 -6.88 3.21
C GLU A 251 16.33 -7.82 4.40
N ALA A 252 15.53 -7.68 5.46
CA ALA A 252 15.52 -8.59 6.60
C ALA A 252 15.14 -10.03 6.19
N GLU A 253 14.22 -10.20 5.26
CA GLU A 253 13.90 -11.53 4.71
C GLU A 253 15.10 -12.12 3.97
N GLU A 254 15.84 -11.31 3.19
CA GLU A 254 17.03 -11.76 2.46
C GLU A 254 18.11 -12.29 3.39
N TYR A 255 18.26 -11.70 4.57
CA TYR A 255 19.23 -12.15 5.59
C TYR A 255 18.63 -13.11 6.63
N ALA A 256 17.44 -13.64 6.37
CA ALA A 256 16.72 -14.53 7.28
C ALA A 256 16.56 -13.95 8.71
N LEU A 257 16.50 -12.63 8.84
CA LEU A 257 16.10 -11.95 10.08
C LEU A 257 14.60 -12.10 10.26
N THR A 258 14.18 -12.72 11.35
CA THR A 258 12.78 -12.97 11.68
C THR A 258 12.42 -12.35 13.02
N SER A 259 11.13 -12.14 13.28
CA SER A 259 10.66 -11.70 14.58
C SER A 259 11.12 -12.62 15.73
N SER A 260 11.28 -13.91 15.46
CA SER A 260 11.64 -14.92 16.46
C SER A 260 13.14 -15.05 16.73
N ASN A 261 14.02 -14.72 15.75
CA ASN A 261 15.48 -14.87 15.91
C ASN A 261 16.22 -13.55 16.11
N LEU A 262 15.54 -12.42 16.00
CA LEU A 262 16.14 -11.09 15.99
C LEU A 262 16.98 -10.80 17.22
N GLU A 263 16.48 -11.08 18.43
CA GLU A 263 17.22 -10.85 19.69
C GLU A 263 18.48 -11.71 19.79
N LYS A 264 18.40 -12.97 19.32
CA LYS A 264 19.57 -13.84 19.25
C LYS A 264 20.62 -13.27 18.30
N LEU A 265 20.23 -12.91 17.08
CA LEU A 265 21.16 -12.37 16.07
C LEU A 265 21.71 -11.00 16.46
N LYS A 266 20.94 -10.19 17.18
CA LYS A 266 21.41 -8.91 17.75
C LYS A 266 22.59 -9.08 18.72
N ASN A 267 22.66 -10.21 19.43
CA ASN A 267 23.69 -10.48 20.43
C ASN A 267 24.82 -11.37 19.90
N GLU A 268 24.56 -12.27 18.96
CA GLU A 268 25.51 -13.31 18.55
C GLU A 268 26.07 -13.12 17.14
N SER A 269 25.40 -12.32 16.26
CA SER A 269 25.86 -12.14 14.88
C SER A 269 27.18 -11.38 14.81
N THR A 270 28.03 -11.84 13.89
CA THR A 270 29.26 -11.12 13.49
C THR A 270 29.14 -10.54 12.07
N ASP A 271 28.01 -10.77 11.39
CA ASP A 271 27.79 -10.21 10.04
C ASP A 271 27.54 -8.69 10.16
N PRO A 272 28.42 -7.85 9.52
CA PRO A 272 28.29 -6.40 9.57
C PRO A 272 26.96 -5.87 9.03
N LYS A 273 26.34 -6.57 8.08
CA LYS A 273 25.05 -6.17 7.47
C LYS A 273 23.92 -6.34 8.50
N ILE A 274 23.89 -7.50 9.16
CA ILE A 274 22.92 -7.78 10.23
C ILE A 274 23.12 -6.80 11.39
N LEU A 275 24.36 -6.58 11.84
CA LEU A 275 24.65 -5.63 12.92
C LEU A 275 24.22 -4.20 12.59
N ARG A 276 24.37 -3.77 11.33
CA ARG A 276 23.92 -2.46 10.86
C ARG A 276 22.38 -2.37 10.86
N MET A 277 21.70 -3.36 10.30
CA MET A 277 20.23 -3.40 10.28
C MET A 277 19.63 -3.37 11.69
N LEU A 278 20.30 -4.00 12.64
CA LEU A 278 19.86 -4.06 14.03
C LEU A 278 20.38 -2.88 14.89
N GLY A 279 21.03 -1.88 14.28
CA GLY A 279 21.51 -0.68 14.96
C GLY A 279 22.69 -0.93 15.91
N LYS A 280 23.43 -2.04 15.76
CA LYS A 280 24.58 -2.36 16.63
C LYS A 280 25.89 -1.69 16.19
N SER A 281 26.16 -1.65 14.89
CA SER A 281 27.42 -1.09 14.37
C SER A 281 27.30 0.38 13.94
N GLU A 282 26.16 0.76 13.33
CA GLU A 282 25.91 2.11 12.81
C GLU A 282 24.54 2.61 13.25
N ASP A 283 24.40 3.92 13.41
CA ASP A 283 23.11 4.57 13.71
C ASP A 283 22.46 5.07 12.42
N THR A 284 21.87 4.15 11.66
CA THR A 284 21.16 4.47 10.44
C THR A 284 19.84 5.22 10.69
N GLY A 285 19.27 5.10 11.89
CA GLY A 285 18.07 5.82 12.31
C GLY A 285 18.26 7.32 12.28
N LYS A 286 19.43 7.80 12.67
CA LYS A 286 19.77 9.23 12.64
C LYS A 286 19.61 9.86 11.27
N LEU A 287 19.87 9.11 10.19
CA LEU A 287 19.70 9.58 8.80
C LEU A 287 18.24 9.81 8.42
N LEU A 288 17.32 9.17 9.16
CA LEU A 288 15.86 9.25 8.98
C LEU A 288 15.19 10.11 10.08
N GLY A 289 15.98 10.78 10.93
CA GLY A 289 15.43 11.45 12.11
C GLY A 289 14.82 10.50 13.14
N LEU A 290 15.15 9.22 13.09
CA LEU A 290 14.67 8.18 14.01
C LEU A 290 15.80 7.78 14.98
N ASP A 291 15.46 7.00 16.00
CA ASP A 291 16.49 6.39 16.85
C ASP A 291 17.13 5.15 16.21
N ARG A 292 18.20 4.71 16.81
CA ARG A 292 19.03 3.60 16.32
C ARG A 292 18.27 2.28 16.14
N GLU A 293 17.25 2.02 16.92
CA GLU A 293 16.53 0.74 16.95
C GLU A 293 15.27 0.71 16.07
N TRP A 294 15.08 1.72 15.22
CA TRP A 294 13.89 1.87 14.40
C TRP A 294 13.48 0.60 13.63
N LEU A 295 14.45 -0.05 12.97
CA LEU A 295 14.19 -1.26 12.18
C LEU A 295 14.01 -2.50 13.08
N SER A 296 14.80 -2.61 14.16
CA SER A 296 14.64 -3.70 15.13
C SER A 296 13.23 -3.74 15.72
N ARG A 297 12.66 -2.56 16.06
CA ARG A 297 11.28 -2.48 16.57
C ARG A 297 10.24 -2.86 15.51
N ALA A 298 10.41 -2.41 14.27
CA ALA A 298 9.55 -2.80 13.19
C ALA A 298 9.54 -4.33 13.00
N LEU A 299 10.73 -4.94 12.95
CA LEU A 299 10.90 -6.39 12.76
C LEU A 299 10.36 -7.21 13.95
N LEU A 300 10.58 -6.76 15.20
CA LEU A 300 10.01 -7.41 16.37
C LEU A 300 8.48 -7.40 16.36
N SER A 301 7.89 -6.29 15.88
CA SER A 301 6.45 -6.10 15.91
C SER A 301 5.71 -6.83 14.78
N THR A 302 6.28 -6.89 13.59
CA THR A 302 5.58 -7.41 12.40
C THR A 302 6.29 -8.56 11.70
N GLY A 303 7.54 -8.84 12.07
CA GLY A 303 8.41 -9.72 11.30
C GLY A 303 8.91 -9.07 10.02
N ASN A 304 9.66 -9.84 9.22
CA ASN A 304 10.12 -9.44 7.91
C ASN A 304 9.00 -9.55 6.86
N TYR A 305 9.28 -9.12 5.61
CA TYR A 305 8.28 -9.16 4.54
C TYR A 305 7.75 -10.58 4.26
N GLY A 306 8.60 -11.60 4.33
CA GLY A 306 8.18 -13.00 4.16
C GLY A 306 7.20 -13.45 5.24
N GLU A 307 7.46 -13.14 6.51
CA GLU A 307 6.55 -13.44 7.62
C GLU A 307 5.21 -12.72 7.44
N ILE A 308 5.24 -11.45 7.01
CA ILE A 308 4.02 -10.67 6.72
C ILE A 308 3.22 -11.30 5.59
N PHE A 309 3.87 -11.68 4.48
CA PHE A 309 3.19 -12.32 3.35
C PHE A 309 2.58 -13.67 3.74
N GLU A 310 3.38 -14.56 4.35
CA GLU A 310 2.95 -15.92 4.69
C GLU A 310 1.77 -15.92 5.67
N ARG A 311 1.81 -15.03 6.68
CA ARG A 311 0.74 -14.90 7.68
C ARG A 311 -0.58 -14.41 7.11
N ASN A 312 -0.53 -13.50 6.13
CA ASN A 312 -1.72 -12.82 5.62
C ASN A 312 -2.28 -13.43 4.32
N LEU A 313 -1.41 -13.88 3.43
CA LEU A 313 -1.76 -14.25 2.06
C LEU A 313 -1.27 -15.65 1.67
N GLY A 314 -0.29 -16.18 2.40
CA GLY A 314 0.48 -17.36 2.06
C GLY A 314 -0.33 -18.64 1.88
N PRO A 315 0.29 -19.72 1.41
CA PRO A 315 -0.37 -20.99 1.07
C PRO A 315 -1.15 -21.63 2.22
N GLN A 316 -0.81 -21.33 3.46
CA GLN A 316 -1.48 -21.85 4.66
C GLN A 316 -2.70 -21.02 5.07
N THR A 317 -2.95 -19.88 4.44
CA THR A 317 -4.14 -19.07 4.69
C THR A 317 -5.31 -19.54 3.83
N ALA A 318 -6.53 -19.11 4.16
CA ALA A 318 -7.71 -19.38 3.33
C ALA A 318 -7.61 -18.79 1.91
N ILE A 319 -6.76 -17.77 1.70
CA ILE A 319 -6.52 -17.13 0.40
C ILE A 319 -5.57 -17.98 -0.44
N GLY A 320 -4.53 -18.58 0.17
CA GLY A 320 -3.69 -19.60 -0.40
C GLY A 320 -2.79 -19.13 -1.54
N LEU A 321 -2.27 -17.89 -1.51
CA LEU A 321 -1.42 -17.38 -2.58
C LEU A 321 0.01 -17.91 -2.48
N LYS A 322 0.59 -18.27 -3.63
CA LYS A 322 2.03 -18.47 -3.78
C LYS A 322 2.71 -17.11 -3.93
N ARG A 323 3.97 -17.02 -3.52
CA ARG A 323 4.76 -15.79 -3.63
C ARG A 323 4.85 -15.27 -5.09
N GLY A 324 5.16 -16.12 -6.04
CA GLY A 324 5.32 -15.73 -7.45
C GLY A 324 6.27 -14.54 -7.60
N LEU A 325 5.83 -13.47 -8.27
CA LEU A 325 6.62 -12.23 -8.40
C LEU A 325 6.91 -11.55 -7.05
N ASN A 326 6.19 -11.88 -6.00
CA ASN A 326 6.40 -11.37 -4.64
C ASN A 326 7.45 -12.17 -3.84
N ALA A 327 8.12 -13.14 -4.46
CA ALA A 327 9.27 -13.81 -3.88
C ALA A 327 10.51 -12.88 -3.91
N GLN A 328 11.50 -13.19 -3.07
CA GLN A 328 12.80 -12.53 -3.08
C GLN A 328 13.47 -12.65 -4.46
N TRP A 329 14.24 -11.64 -4.85
CA TRP A 329 14.99 -11.64 -6.12
C TRP A 329 15.92 -12.85 -6.25
N THR A 330 16.49 -13.32 -5.15
CA THR A 330 17.31 -14.53 -5.07
C THR A 330 16.54 -15.82 -5.37
N GLN A 331 15.21 -15.76 -5.32
CA GLN A 331 14.27 -16.85 -5.59
C GLN A 331 13.49 -16.65 -6.89
N GLY A 332 13.94 -15.72 -7.74
CA GLY A 332 13.31 -15.41 -9.03
C GLY A 332 12.11 -14.48 -8.97
N GLY A 333 11.85 -13.83 -7.84
CA GLY A 333 10.83 -12.80 -7.69
C GLY A 333 11.35 -11.38 -7.95
N LEU A 334 10.54 -10.39 -7.63
CA LEU A 334 10.83 -8.97 -7.82
C LEU A 334 11.00 -8.19 -6.50
N MET A 335 10.94 -8.89 -5.34
CA MET A 335 11.20 -8.24 -4.06
C MET A 335 12.70 -8.02 -3.91
N TYR A 336 13.12 -6.78 -4.22
CA TYR A 336 14.51 -6.33 -4.26
C TYR A 336 14.65 -5.06 -3.43
N ALA A 337 15.27 -5.14 -2.26
CA ALA A 337 15.52 -3.99 -1.41
C ALA A 337 16.75 -3.21 -1.87
N ILE A 338 16.71 -1.89 -1.68
CA ILE A 338 17.92 -1.06 -1.74
C ILE A 338 18.70 -1.31 -0.44
N PRO A 339 20.03 -1.58 -0.48
CA PRO A 339 20.79 -1.94 0.70
C PRO A 339 20.83 -0.83 1.76
N ILE A 340 20.67 -1.19 3.02
CA ILE A 340 20.88 -0.32 4.17
C ILE A 340 22.39 -0.19 4.45
N ARG A 341 22.96 0.96 4.06
CA ARG A 341 24.39 1.29 4.25
C ARG A 341 24.56 2.76 4.62
#